data_d2f5ea150e00048d242569295736fc0d
#
_entry.id   d2f5ea150e00048d242569295736fc0d
#
_cell.length_a   1.000
_cell.length_b   1.000
_cell.length_c   1.000
_cell.angle_alpha   90.00
_cell.angle_beta   90.00
_cell.angle_gamma   90.00
#
_symmetry.space_group_name_H-M   'P 1'
#
loop_
_entity.id
_entity.type
_entity.pdbx_description
1 polymer ?
#
loop_
_entity_poly.entity_id
_entity_poly.type
_entity_poly.pdbx_seq_one_letter_code
_entity_poly.pdbx_strand_id
1 'polypeptide(L)'
;AALQLLAPIFVIAAIIVAIVSIVTTIISVVFAPATIIKKAINALTTVSENVMQYETDVSDYAEEYGIKEYVPYLLAIMEVESHGEGEDVMQSSESLGLPPNSLSTDESIRQGVKYFSELIEAANAQGCDIDTAVQAYNYGAGFINYVAENGNEYTFELAQEFAKEKSGGVVTDYANDISVAENGGWRYMYGNMFYVRLVKSYVTIFNNEVIKNVFEEAIKYEGDDYEYGGSNPEEGFDCSGLTQWCYEQAGISLPRTAQEQYDYVDHVELDELQPGDLIFFTKTTPSERYITHVGIYAGNGKIFEAGDPIGYYDFTDAWHQKHAVCGGRVVTVSDDDEDNEEASEESPEDIDEE
;
A
#
# COMPACT_ATOMS: atom_id res chain seq x y z
N ALA A 1 2.73 -69.60 12.25
CA ALA A 1 2.07 -69.22 10.96
C ALA A 1 1.27 -67.93 11.07
N ALA A 2 0.54 -67.62 12.16
CA ALA A 2 -0.26 -66.37 12.27
C ALA A 2 0.59 -65.08 12.37
N LEU A 3 1.79 -65.15 12.97
CA LEU A 3 2.67 -64.01 13.16
C LEU A 3 3.35 -63.55 11.87
N GLN A 4 3.53 -64.43 10.88
CA GLN A 4 4.13 -64.10 9.56
C GLN A 4 3.14 -63.43 8.58
N LEU A 5 1.83 -63.56 8.80
CA LEU A 5 0.80 -62.91 8.01
C LEU A 5 0.48 -61.47 8.46
N LEU A 6 0.84 -61.09 9.71
CA LEU A 6 0.58 -59.80 10.28
C LEU A 6 1.66 -58.74 9.94
N ALA A 7 2.90 -59.18 9.69
CA ALA A 7 4.01 -58.30 9.37
C ALA A 7 3.77 -57.37 8.16
N PRO A 8 3.27 -57.84 7.00
CA PRO A 8 2.99 -56.96 5.86
C PRO A 8 1.84 -55.99 6.12
N ILE A 9 0.86 -56.34 6.97
CA ILE A 9 -0.25 -55.44 7.33
C ILE A 9 0.25 -54.24 8.15
N PHE A 10 1.17 -54.49 9.10
CA PHE A 10 1.77 -53.41 9.90
C PHE A 10 2.68 -52.51 9.06
N VAL A 11 3.39 -53.02 8.06
CA VAL A 11 4.21 -52.25 7.15
C VAL A 11 3.32 -51.36 6.24
N ILE A 12 2.24 -51.92 5.71
CA ILE A 12 1.28 -51.13 4.88
C ILE A 12 0.61 -50.05 5.72
N ALA A 13 0.19 -50.37 6.95
CA ALA A 13 -0.39 -49.38 7.86
C ALA A 13 0.60 -48.23 8.19
N ALA A 14 1.87 -48.54 8.43
CA ALA A 14 2.92 -47.54 8.66
C ALA A 14 3.19 -46.66 7.45
N ILE A 15 3.17 -47.23 6.25
CA ILE A 15 3.32 -46.48 4.98
C ILE A 15 2.11 -45.53 4.77
N ILE A 16 0.89 -46.02 5.03
CA ILE A 16 -0.32 -45.20 4.91
C ILE A 16 -0.29 -44.04 5.92
N VAL A 17 0.12 -44.25 7.16
CA VAL A 17 0.26 -43.20 8.17
C VAL A 17 1.34 -42.20 7.76
N ALA A 18 2.46 -42.63 7.22
CA ALA A 18 3.52 -41.74 6.70
C ALA A 18 3.04 -40.92 5.52
N ILE A 19 2.32 -41.50 4.57
CA ILE A 19 1.75 -40.80 3.41
C ILE A 19 0.68 -39.78 3.87
N VAL A 20 -0.21 -40.14 4.79
CA VAL A 20 -1.21 -39.23 5.35
C VAL A 20 -0.54 -38.08 6.10
N SER A 21 0.52 -38.34 6.86
CA SER A 21 1.29 -37.31 7.56
C SER A 21 1.99 -36.36 6.57
N ILE A 22 2.58 -36.87 5.49
CA ILE A 22 3.21 -36.06 4.44
C ILE A 22 2.14 -35.23 3.70
N VAL A 23 1.02 -35.85 3.34
CA VAL A 23 -0.10 -35.14 2.66
C VAL A 23 -0.72 -34.08 3.57
N THR A 24 -0.89 -34.32 4.86
CA THR A 24 -1.38 -33.32 5.80
C THR A 24 -0.36 -32.20 6.04
N THR A 25 0.94 -32.48 6.02
CA THR A 25 1.99 -31.46 6.11
C THR A 25 2.04 -30.63 4.81
N ILE A 26 1.96 -31.25 3.62
CA ILE A 26 1.89 -30.54 2.35
C ILE A 26 0.59 -29.71 2.25
N ILE A 27 -0.55 -30.24 2.70
CA ILE A 27 -1.81 -29.49 2.73
C ILE A 27 -1.72 -28.29 3.71
N SER A 28 -1.05 -28.44 4.86
CA SER A 28 -0.88 -27.33 5.81
C SER A 28 0.14 -26.27 5.36
N VAL A 29 1.08 -26.62 4.48
CA VAL A 29 2.04 -25.69 3.88
C VAL A 29 1.47 -25.04 2.60
N VAL A 30 0.71 -25.79 1.78
CA VAL A 30 0.09 -25.27 0.55
C VAL A 30 -1.21 -24.51 0.84
N PHE A 31 -1.89 -24.80 1.95
CA PHE A 31 -3.01 -24.06 2.48
C PHE A 31 -2.67 -23.47 3.86
N ALA A 32 -1.54 -22.75 3.95
CA ALA A 32 -1.49 -21.69 4.95
C ALA A 32 -2.75 -20.86 4.69
N PRO A 33 -3.68 -20.76 5.69
CA PRO A 33 -4.98 -20.20 5.38
C PRO A 33 -4.76 -18.83 4.74
N ALA A 34 -5.50 -18.54 3.67
CA ALA A 34 -5.54 -17.22 3.05
C ALA A 34 -5.70 -16.10 4.10
N THR A 35 -6.24 -16.44 5.26
CA THR A 35 -6.30 -15.62 6.47
C THR A 35 -4.95 -15.29 7.11
N ILE A 36 -3.93 -16.18 7.08
CA ILE A 36 -2.60 -15.85 7.64
C ILE A 36 -1.83 -14.96 6.66
N ILE A 37 -1.91 -15.25 5.35
CA ILE A 37 -1.33 -14.40 4.30
C ILE A 37 -2.05 -13.05 4.31
N LYS A 38 -3.39 -13.02 4.32
CA LYS A 38 -4.18 -11.80 4.43
C LYS A 38 -3.85 -11.02 5.71
N LYS A 39 -3.63 -11.71 6.84
CA LYS A 39 -3.24 -11.10 8.11
C LYS A 39 -1.85 -10.49 8.08
N ALA A 40 -0.89 -11.13 7.45
CA ALA A 40 0.47 -10.61 7.29
C ALA A 40 0.48 -9.38 6.36
N ILE A 41 -0.21 -9.43 5.21
CA ILE A 41 -0.34 -8.30 4.28
C ILE A 41 -1.00 -7.10 4.98
N ASN A 42 -2.09 -7.32 5.69
CA ASN A 42 -2.79 -6.25 6.41
C ASN A 42 -1.93 -5.62 7.54
N ALA A 43 -1.00 -6.37 8.13
CA ALA A 43 -0.14 -5.85 9.21
C ALA A 43 0.96 -4.89 8.71
N LEU A 44 1.22 -4.80 7.40
CA LEU A 44 2.50 -4.30 6.90
C LEU A 44 2.43 -3.06 6.03
N THR A 45 1.37 -2.89 5.27
CA THR A 45 1.32 -1.88 4.22
C THR A 45 -0.06 -1.25 4.07
N THR A 46 -1.04 -1.77 4.82
CA THR A 46 -2.44 -1.46 4.65
C THR A 46 -3.04 -1.02 5.97
N VAL A 47 -4.26 -0.60 5.89
CA VAL A 47 -5.08 -0.35 7.05
C VAL A 47 -5.07 -1.53 8.04
N SER A 48 -5.13 -1.22 9.33
CA SER A 48 -5.08 -2.18 10.43
C SER A 48 -6.20 -3.22 10.36
N GLU A 49 -6.02 -4.36 11.07
CA GLU A 49 -7.10 -5.34 11.25
C GLU A 49 -8.35 -4.69 11.87
N ASN A 50 -8.15 -3.67 12.71
CA ASN A 50 -9.25 -2.91 13.32
C ASN A 50 -10.09 -2.17 12.27
N VAL A 51 -9.49 -1.67 11.19
CA VAL A 51 -10.21 -1.05 10.08
C VAL A 51 -10.78 -2.13 9.14
N MET A 52 -10.02 -3.17 8.81
CA MET A 52 -10.44 -4.21 7.88
C MET A 52 -11.68 -5.00 8.35
N GLN A 53 -11.97 -5.04 9.65
CA GLN A 53 -13.22 -5.63 10.13
C GLN A 53 -14.47 -4.91 9.59
N TYR A 54 -14.34 -3.64 9.20
CA TYR A 54 -15.43 -2.80 8.67
C TYR A 54 -15.48 -2.76 7.14
N GLU A 55 -14.61 -3.49 6.41
CA GLU A 55 -14.55 -3.48 4.95
C GLU A 55 -15.93 -3.74 4.29
N THR A 56 -16.69 -4.69 4.83
CA THR A 56 -18.03 -5.01 4.30
C THR A 56 -19.00 -3.85 4.50
N ASP A 57 -19.06 -3.29 5.70
CA ASP A 57 -19.98 -2.18 6.01
C ASP A 57 -19.64 -0.93 5.18
N VAL A 58 -18.33 -0.61 5.05
CA VAL A 58 -17.84 0.48 4.19
C VAL A 58 -18.20 0.25 2.73
N SER A 59 -18.02 -0.99 2.23
CA SER A 59 -18.35 -1.35 0.84
C SER A 59 -19.87 -1.25 0.55
N ASP A 60 -20.69 -1.71 1.49
CA ASP A 60 -22.15 -1.67 1.34
C ASP A 60 -22.66 -0.21 1.30
N TYR A 61 -22.17 0.66 2.19
CA TYR A 61 -22.50 2.08 2.15
C TYR A 61 -21.90 2.79 0.93
N ALA A 62 -20.69 2.43 0.50
CA ALA A 62 -20.08 2.98 -0.71
C ALA A 62 -20.90 2.63 -1.97
N GLU A 63 -21.47 1.43 -2.04
CA GLU A 63 -22.41 1.04 -3.09
C GLU A 63 -23.74 1.83 -3.00
N GLU A 64 -24.30 2.03 -1.77
CA GLU A 64 -25.50 2.85 -1.55
C GLU A 64 -25.33 4.28 -2.06
N TYR A 65 -24.13 4.88 -1.87
CA TYR A 65 -23.84 6.26 -2.26
C TYR A 65 -23.14 6.38 -3.63
N GLY A 66 -22.95 5.27 -4.37
CA GLY A 66 -22.42 5.28 -5.74
C GLY A 66 -20.93 5.60 -5.86
N ILE A 67 -20.15 5.28 -4.82
CA ILE A 67 -18.70 5.52 -4.75
C ILE A 67 -17.92 4.25 -4.39
N LYS A 68 -18.36 3.10 -4.89
CA LYS A 68 -17.76 1.79 -4.56
C LYS A 68 -16.29 1.69 -4.93
N GLU A 69 -15.87 2.30 -6.02
CA GLU A 69 -14.48 2.40 -6.47
C GLU A 69 -13.56 3.09 -5.45
N TYR A 70 -14.12 3.91 -4.57
CA TYR A 70 -13.36 4.62 -3.54
C TYR A 70 -13.31 3.92 -2.18
N VAL A 71 -13.72 2.64 -2.08
CA VAL A 71 -13.59 1.84 -0.84
C VAL A 71 -12.15 1.85 -0.28
N PRO A 72 -11.09 1.72 -1.10
CA PRO A 72 -9.72 1.85 -0.60
C PRO A 72 -9.43 3.19 0.09
N TYR A 73 -9.92 4.29 -0.47
CA TYR A 73 -9.80 5.63 0.15
C TYR A 73 -10.55 5.73 1.46
N LEU A 74 -11.76 5.19 1.53
CA LEU A 74 -12.61 5.20 2.74
C LEU A 74 -11.96 4.42 3.90
N LEU A 75 -11.39 3.25 3.60
CA LEU A 75 -10.64 2.46 4.60
C LEU A 75 -9.37 3.18 5.03
N ALA A 76 -8.64 3.80 4.10
CA ALA A 76 -7.46 4.59 4.40
C ALA A 76 -7.79 5.85 5.23
N ILE A 77 -8.91 6.53 4.95
CA ILE A 77 -9.43 7.64 5.76
C ILE A 77 -9.72 7.15 7.19
N MET A 78 -10.43 6.03 7.36
CA MET A 78 -10.70 5.46 8.69
C MET A 78 -9.42 5.13 9.45
N GLU A 79 -8.39 4.60 8.76
CA GLU A 79 -7.08 4.33 9.35
C GLU A 79 -6.42 5.62 9.86
N VAL A 80 -6.43 6.68 9.05
CA VAL A 80 -5.82 7.97 9.42
C VAL A 80 -6.59 8.67 10.53
N GLU A 81 -7.92 8.54 10.57
CA GLU A 81 -8.77 9.21 11.57
C GLU A 81 -8.75 8.54 12.94
N SER A 82 -8.78 7.22 12.98
CA SER A 82 -8.99 6.50 14.24
C SER A 82 -8.23 5.18 14.40
N HIS A 83 -7.58 4.68 13.37
CA HIS A 83 -7.07 3.28 13.30
C HIS A 83 -8.18 2.24 13.54
N GLY A 84 -9.45 2.56 13.21
CA GLY A 84 -10.61 1.73 13.49
C GLY A 84 -10.96 1.60 14.97
N GLU A 85 -10.46 2.49 15.81
CA GLU A 85 -10.69 2.47 17.26
C GLU A 85 -11.79 3.47 17.68
N GLY A 86 -12.47 3.17 18.78
CA GLY A 86 -13.58 3.98 19.30
C GLY A 86 -14.91 3.69 18.60
N GLU A 87 -15.91 4.55 18.84
CA GLU A 87 -17.24 4.43 18.23
C GLU A 87 -17.36 5.26 16.95
N ASP A 88 -16.81 6.47 16.91
CA ASP A 88 -16.81 7.34 15.72
C ASP A 88 -15.55 7.05 14.88
N VAL A 89 -15.52 5.85 14.28
CA VAL A 89 -14.34 5.30 13.59
C VAL A 89 -13.91 6.11 12.36
N MET A 90 -14.81 6.84 11.72
CA MET A 90 -14.50 7.74 10.60
C MET A 90 -14.42 9.22 11.02
N GLN A 91 -14.49 9.52 12.32
CA GLN A 91 -14.50 10.88 12.89
C GLN A 91 -15.46 11.81 12.15
N SER A 92 -16.65 11.28 11.81
CA SER A 92 -17.61 11.94 10.92
C SER A 92 -18.66 12.78 11.64
N SER A 93 -18.67 12.79 12.98
CA SER A 93 -19.63 13.57 13.81
C SER A 93 -19.64 15.05 13.46
N GLU A 94 -18.45 15.65 13.25
CA GLU A 94 -18.32 17.09 12.99
C GLU A 94 -18.93 17.49 11.64
N SER A 95 -19.01 16.59 10.67
CA SER A 95 -19.69 16.84 9.37
C SER A 95 -21.19 17.11 9.52
N LEU A 96 -21.78 16.61 10.61
CA LEU A 96 -23.19 16.87 11.02
C LEU A 96 -23.34 18.07 11.99
N GLY A 97 -22.24 18.74 12.34
CA GLY A 97 -22.21 19.80 13.35
C GLY A 97 -22.40 19.26 14.78
N LEU A 98 -22.16 17.98 14.99
CA LEU A 98 -22.17 17.34 16.31
C LEU A 98 -20.79 17.48 16.98
N PRO A 99 -20.71 17.36 18.32
CA PRO A 99 -19.41 17.24 18.99
C PRO A 99 -18.64 16.01 18.49
N PRO A 100 -17.29 16.04 18.52
CA PRO A 100 -16.47 14.86 18.17
C PRO A 100 -16.90 13.62 18.97
N ASN A 101 -16.76 12.44 18.35
CA ASN A 101 -17.09 11.14 18.95
C ASN A 101 -18.56 11.01 19.46
N SER A 102 -19.51 11.58 18.70
CA SER A 102 -20.94 11.55 19.06
C SER A 102 -21.73 10.46 18.35
N LEU A 103 -21.15 9.81 17.34
CA LEU A 103 -21.81 8.77 16.54
C LEU A 103 -21.41 7.37 17.02
N SER A 104 -22.33 6.42 16.91
CA SER A 104 -22.00 5.00 16.99
C SER A 104 -21.21 4.55 15.76
N THR A 105 -20.58 3.39 15.82
CA THR A 105 -19.73 2.86 14.74
C THR A 105 -20.47 2.80 13.40
N ASP A 106 -21.67 2.24 13.37
CA ASP A 106 -22.48 2.15 12.14
C ASP A 106 -22.88 3.54 11.61
N GLU A 107 -23.32 4.44 12.50
CA GLU A 107 -23.65 5.82 12.11
C GLU A 107 -22.42 6.57 11.61
N SER A 108 -21.25 6.34 12.22
CA SER A 108 -19.99 6.93 11.81
C SER A 108 -19.58 6.47 10.41
N ILE A 109 -19.59 5.17 10.14
CA ILE A 109 -19.24 4.62 8.82
C ILE A 109 -20.20 5.18 7.77
N ARG A 110 -21.50 5.07 7.99
CA ARG A 110 -22.50 5.57 7.04
C ARG A 110 -22.34 7.06 6.76
N GLN A 111 -22.16 7.87 7.81
CA GLN A 111 -21.98 9.32 7.66
C GLN A 111 -20.64 9.67 7.00
N GLY A 112 -19.56 9.00 7.35
CA GLY A 112 -18.24 9.22 6.75
C GLY A 112 -18.24 8.91 5.25
N VAL A 113 -18.82 7.78 4.85
CA VAL A 113 -18.98 7.39 3.43
C VAL A 113 -19.83 8.41 2.68
N LYS A 114 -20.98 8.79 3.26
CA LYS A 114 -21.88 9.80 2.68
C LYS A 114 -21.15 11.15 2.53
N TYR A 115 -20.45 11.61 3.55
CA TYR A 115 -19.75 12.89 3.51
C TYR A 115 -18.66 12.88 2.44
N PHE A 116 -17.90 11.78 2.31
CA PHE A 116 -16.89 11.66 1.27
C PHE A 116 -17.52 11.65 -0.14
N SER A 117 -18.67 10.99 -0.34
CA SER A 117 -19.40 11.04 -1.62
C SER A 117 -19.82 12.48 -1.99
N GLU A 118 -20.31 13.26 -1.03
CA GLU A 118 -20.67 14.67 -1.23
C GLU A 118 -19.44 15.53 -1.58
N LEU A 119 -18.27 15.24 -1.00
CA LEU A 119 -17.01 15.93 -1.33
C LEU A 119 -16.49 15.57 -2.72
N ILE A 120 -16.58 14.31 -3.14
CA ILE A 120 -16.23 13.87 -4.50
C ILE A 120 -17.13 14.57 -5.52
N GLU A 121 -18.47 14.57 -5.30
CA GLU A 121 -19.40 15.27 -6.18
C GLU A 121 -19.06 16.77 -6.30
N ALA A 122 -18.76 17.43 -5.17
CA ALA A 122 -18.42 18.83 -5.14
C ALA A 122 -17.07 19.14 -5.84
N ALA A 123 -16.05 18.26 -5.68
CA ALA A 123 -14.77 18.40 -6.35
C ALA A 123 -14.92 18.21 -7.87
N ASN A 124 -15.61 17.17 -8.32
CA ASN A 124 -15.89 16.90 -9.72
C ASN A 124 -16.68 18.04 -10.38
N ALA A 125 -17.66 18.62 -9.70
CA ALA A 125 -18.45 19.74 -10.20
C ALA A 125 -17.61 21.00 -10.47
N GLN A 126 -16.45 21.11 -9.82
CA GLN A 126 -15.51 22.22 -10.03
C GLN A 126 -14.29 21.82 -10.86
N GLY A 127 -14.22 20.56 -11.34
CA GLY A 127 -13.11 20.03 -12.12
C GLY A 127 -11.84 19.82 -11.28
N CYS A 128 -11.98 19.60 -9.97
CA CYS A 128 -10.87 19.29 -9.09
C CYS A 128 -10.65 17.77 -9.01
N ASP A 129 -9.42 17.38 -8.69
CA ASP A 129 -8.97 16.01 -8.54
C ASP A 129 -9.48 15.34 -7.23
N ILE A 130 -9.28 14.02 -7.14
CA ILE A 130 -9.68 13.22 -5.95
C ILE A 130 -8.90 13.63 -4.70
N ASP A 131 -7.64 14.03 -4.83
CA ASP A 131 -6.80 14.46 -3.71
C ASP A 131 -7.36 15.72 -3.04
N THR A 132 -8.03 16.57 -3.83
CA THR A 132 -8.80 17.73 -3.32
C THR A 132 -9.95 17.27 -2.41
N ALA A 133 -10.71 16.24 -2.80
CA ALA A 133 -11.80 15.68 -2.00
C ALA A 133 -11.26 14.99 -0.72
N VAL A 134 -10.15 14.27 -0.83
CA VAL A 134 -9.46 13.66 0.31
C VAL A 134 -9.03 14.72 1.33
N GLN A 135 -8.35 15.78 0.89
CA GLN A 135 -7.94 16.86 1.81
C GLN A 135 -9.16 17.58 2.40
N ALA A 136 -10.23 17.74 1.62
CA ALA A 136 -11.46 18.37 2.08
C ALA A 136 -12.20 17.55 3.15
N TYR A 137 -12.01 16.23 3.22
CA TYR A 137 -12.53 15.42 4.32
C TYR A 137 -12.01 15.93 5.67
N ASN A 138 -10.74 16.28 5.75
CA ASN A 138 -10.10 16.80 6.95
C ASN A 138 -10.26 18.33 7.13
N TYR A 139 -10.28 19.09 6.03
CA TYR A 139 -10.34 20.55 6.06
C TYR A 139 -11.76 21.14 5.95
N GLY A 140 -12.73 20.30 5.57
CA GLY A 140 -14.07 20.72 5.20
C GLY A 140 -14.17 21.16 3.73
N ALA A 141 -15.39 21.16 3.18
CA ALA A 141 -15.70 21.44 1.78
C ALA A 141 -15.20 22.81 1.26
N GLY A 142 -14.91 23.76 2.13
CA GLY A 142 -14.34 25.05 1.76
C GLY A 142 -12.98 24.97 1.08
N PHE A 143 -12.24 23.89 1.28
CA PHE A 143 -10.96 23.64 0.61
C PHE A 143 -11.14 23.39 -0.88
N ILE A 144 -12.22 22.74 -1.31
CA ILE A 144 -12.52 22.51 -2.74
C ILE A 144 -12.60 23.82 -3.50
N ASN A 145 -13.32 24.82 -2.96
CA ASN A 145 -13.42 26.14 -3.59
C ASN A 145 -12.04 26.82 -3.68
N TYR A 146 -11.22 26.65 -2.63
CA TYR A 146 -9.87 27.22 -2.60
C TYR A 146 -8.98 26.62 -3.70
N VAL A 147 -9.00 25.28 -3.89
CA VAL A 147 -8.25 24.61 -4.96
C VAL A 147 -8.78 25.02 -6.34
N ALA A 148 -10.10 25.08 -6.53
CA ALA A 148 -10.71 25.51 -7.79
C ALA A 148 -10.30 26.92 -8.21
N GLU A 149 -10.11 27.84 -7.25
CA GLU A 149 -9.63 29.19 -7.49
C GLU A 149 -8.12 29.25 -7.82
N ASN A 150 -7.37 28.14 -7.53
CA ASN A 150 -5.91 28.06 -7.66
C ASN A 150 -5.41 27.01 -8.65
N GLY A 151 -6.25 26.57 -9.60
CA GLY A 151 -5.81 25.72 -10.72
C GLY A 151 -6.45 24.34 -10.80
N ASN A 152 -7.39 24.01 -9.92
CA ASN A 152 -8.20 22.79 -9.90
C ASN A 152 -7.44 21.49 -9.55
N GLU A 153 -6.17 21.57 -9.24
CA GLU A 153 -5.32 20.43 -8.90
C GLU A 153 -4.79 20.58 -7.46
N TYR A 154 -4.90 19.53 -6.65
CA TYR A 154 -4.33 19.51 -5.30
C TYR A 154 -2.81 19.61 -5.36
N THR A 155 -2.24 20.46 -4.51
CA THR A 155 -0.82 20.41 -4.17
C THR A 155 -0.63 20.49 -2.65
N PHE A 156 0.50 19.97 -2.16
CA PHE A 156 0.85 20.09 -0.74
C PHE A 156 0.99 21.56 -0.31
N GLU A 157 1.51 22.41 -1.21
CA GLU A 157 1.66 23.84 -0.98
C GLU A 157 0.30 24.52 -0.77
N LEU A 158 -0.73 24.17 -1.59
CA LEU A 158 -2.10 24.69 -1.40
C LEU A 158 -2.69 24.25 -0.06
N ALA A 159 -2.49 22.98 0.34
CA ALA A 159 -2.93 22.51 1.64
C ALA A 159 -2.22 23.24 2.78
N GLN A 160 -0.91 23.47 2.66
CA GLN A 160 -0.11 24.19 3.63
C GLN A 160 -0.54 25.67 3.74
N GLU A 161 -0.75 26.35 2.61
CA GLU A 161 -1.17 27.76 2.58
C GLU A 161 -2.57 27.94 3.17
N PHE A 162 -3.50 27.04 2.83
CA PHE A 162 -4.84 27.06 3.40
C PHE A 162 -4.81 26.88 4.91
N ALA A 163 -4.07 25.86 5.42
CA ALA A 163 -3.94 25.66 6.84
C ALA A 163 -3.27 26.84 7.56
N LYS A 164 -2.27 27.45 6.93
CA LYS A 164 -1.62 28.67 7.43
C LYS A 164 -2.59 29.84 7.56
N GLU A 165 -3.41 30.06 6.54
CA GLU A 165 -4.44 31.11 6.56
C GLU A 165 -5.45 30.86 7.69
N LYS A 166 -6.02 29.66 7.74
CA LYS A 166 -7.06 29.29 8.73
C LYS A 166 -6.57 29.27 10.16
N SER A 167 -5.29 28.89 10.40
CA SER A 167 -4.67 28.91 11.72
C SER A 167 -4.14 30.29 12.13
N GLY A 168 -4.14 31.28 11.23
CA GLY A 168 -3.45 32.55 11.44
C GLY A 168 -1.93 32.39 11.55
N GLY A 169 -1.35 31.33 10.98
CA GLY A 169 0.07 31.02 11.01
C GLY A 169 0.54 30.32 12.28
N VAL A 170 -0.37 29.92 13.17
CA VAL A 170 -0.02 29.18 14.40
C VAL A 170 0.34 27.75 14.06
N VAL A 171 1.47 27.27 14.59
CA VAL A 171 2.01 25.91 14.38
C VAL A 171 1.97 25.10 15.67
N THR A 172 2.03 23.77 15.51
CA THR A 172 2.15 22.79 16.60
C THR A 172 3.10 21.68 16.20
N ASP A 173 3.70 21.03 17.19
CA ASP A 173 4.51 19.82 16.96
C ASP A 173 3.62 18.72 16.36
N TYR A 174 4.16 18.04 15.37
CA TYR A 174 3.51 16.93 14.68
C TYR A 174 4.58 16.01 14.10
N ALA A 175 5.16 15.18 14.97
CA ALA A 175 6.26 14.30 14.60
C ALA A 175 5.71 12.94 14.13
N ASN A 176 5.65 12.76 12.83
CA ASN A 176 5.59 11.46 12.14
C ASN A 176 6.62 11.47 11.01
N ASP A 177 6.84 10.32 10.38
CA ASP A 177 7.91 10.14 9.39
C ASP A 177 7.78 11.14 8.23
N ILE A 178 6.57 11.35 7.71
CA ILE A 178 6.29 12.28 6.61
C ILE A 178 6.60 13.72 7.02
N SER A 179 6.11 14.16 8.17
CA SER A 179 6.30 15.55 8.64
C SER A 179 7.73 15.81 9.09
N VAL A 180 8.42 14.81 9.66
CA VAL A 180 9.83 14.94 10.05
C VAL A 180 10.70 15.07 8.80
N ALA A 181 10.47 14.26 7.76
CA ALA A 181 11.18 14.36 6.49
C ALA A 181 10.91 15.71 5.80
N GLU A 182 9.66 16.14 5.75
CA GLU A 182 9.26 17.36 5.06
C GLU A 182 9.77 18.65 5.73
N ASN A 183 9.60 18.77 7.04
CA ASN A 183 9.82 20.06 7.70
C ASN A 183 10.38 20.01 9.14
N GLY A 184 10.75 18.81 9.61
CA GLY A 184 11.26 18.61 10.96
C GLY A 184 10.17 18.35 12.00
N GLY A 185 8.96 17.95 11.59
CA GLY A 185 7.93 17.41 12.49
C GLY A 185 6.95 18.44 13.07
N TRP A 186 6.44 19.36 12.25
CA TRP A 186 5.41 20.31 12.67
C TRP A 186 4.28 20.47 11.63
N ARG A 187 3.13 20.98 12.05
CA ARG A 187 2.03 21.39 11.17
C ARG A 187 1.34 22.66 11.67
N TYR A 188 0.56 23.30 10.78
CA TYR A 188 -0.32 24.39 11.21
C TYR A 188 -1.46 23.86 12.08
N MET A 189 -1.92 24.68 13.04
CA MET A 189 -3.04 24.34 13.94
C MET A 189 -4.40 24.47 13.24
N TYR A 190 -4.53 23.85 12.09
CA TYR A 190 -5.79 23.71 11.36
C TYR A 190 -5.76 22.41 10.55
N GLY A 191 -6.59 21.44 10.92
CA GLY A 191 -6.61 20.12 10.30
C GLY A 191 -5.20 19.52 10.19
N ASN A 192 -4.95 18.79 9.12
CA ASN A 192 -3.67 18.14 8.83
C ASN A 192 -3.23 18.36 7.36
N MET A 193 -2.21 19.20 7.13
CA MET A 193 -1.70 19.47 5.79
C MET A 193 -1.04 18.26 5.12
N PHE A 194 -0.71 17.22 5.89
CA PHE A 194 -0.17 15.95 5.38
C PHE A 194 -1.24 14.90 5.10
N TYR A 195 -2.52 15.25 5.20
CA TYR A 195 -3.62 14.27 5.19
C TYR A 195 -3.66 13.42 3.92
N VAL A 196 -3.54 14.04 2.74
CA VAL A 196 -3.49 13.32 1.46
C VAL A 196 -2.32 12.34 1.42
N ARG A 197 -1.12 12.76 1.82
CA ARG A 197 0.06 11.88 1.83
C ARG A 197 -0.14 10.68 2.76
N LEU A 198 -0.77 10.88 3.93
CA LEU A 198 -1.10 9.81 4.86
C LEU A 198 -2.13 8.85 4.26
N VAL A 199 -3.23 9.36 3.72
CA VAL A 199 -4.27 8.52 3.09
C VAL A 199 -3.68 7.75 1.90
N LYS A 200 -2.94 8.42 1.00
CA LYS A 200 -2.33 7.77 -0.19
C LYS A 200 -1.32 6.69 0.17
N SER A 201 -0.61 6.80 1.28
CA SER A 201 0.30 5.75 1.73
C SER A 201 -0.40 4.40 1.99
N TYR A 202 -1.70 4.43 2.28
CA TYR A 202 -2.52 3.22 2.42
C TYR A 202 -3.21 2.81 1.10
N VAL A 203 -3.64 3.78 0.29
CA VAL A 203 -4.42 3.53 -0.94
C VAL A 203 -3.60 2.87 -2.05
N THR A 204 -2.34 3.26 -2.22
CA THR A 204 -1.49 2.81 -3.34
C THR A 204 -1.41 1.28 -3.43
N ILE A 205 -1.38 0.59 -2.30
CA ILE A 205 -1.30 -0.87 -2.28
C ILE A 205 -2.64 -1.53 -2.61
N PHE A 206 -3.77 -0.93 -2.21
CA PHE A 206 -5.09 -1.47 -2.53
C PHE A 206 -5.39 -1.44 -4.03
N ASN A 207 -5.01 -0.36 -4.71
CA ASN A 207 -5.37 -0.12 -6.10
C ASN A 207 -4.37 -0.71 -7.10
N ASN A 208 -3.19 -1.17 -6.65
CA ASN A 208 -2.19 -1.73 -7.53
C ASN A 208 -2.01 -3.23 -7.26
N GLU A 209 -2.68 -4.05 -8.06
CA GLU A 209 -2.61 -5.52 -7.93
C GLU A 209 -1.19 -6.05 -8.10
N VAL A 210 -0.34 -5.37 -8.88
CA VAL A 210 1.08 -5.72 -9.03
C VAL A 210 1.81 -5.52 -7.71
N ILE A 211 1.67 -4.34 -7.09
CA ILE A 211 2.33 -4.04 -5.80
C ILE A 211 1.81 -4.95 -4.70
N LYS A 212 0.50 -5.20 -4.67
CA LYS A 212 -0.09 -6.19 -3.77
C LYS A 212 0.56 -7.56 -3.93
N ASN A 213 0.68 -8.07 -5.17
CA ASN A 213 1.31 -9.36 -5.46
C ASN A 213 2.80 -9.38 -5.08
N VAL A 214 3.53 -8.27 -5.27
CA VAL A 214 4.94 -8.13 -4.83
C VAL A 214 5.05 -8.35 -3.32
N PHE A 215 4.21 -7.70 -2.51
CA PHE A 215 4.25 -7.86 -1.06
C PHE A 215 3.69 -9.21 -0.60
N GLU A 216 2.66 -9.75 -1.25
CA GLU A 216 2.17 -11.12 -0.99
C GLU A 216 3.25 -12.18 -1.20
N GLU A 217 4.14 -11.96 -2.16
CA GLU A 217 5.29 -12.83 -2.36
C GLU A 217 6.37 -12.58 -1.30
N ALA A 218 6.74 -11.31 -1.08
CA ALA A 218 7.83 -10.91 -0.19
C ALA A 218 7.67 -11.46 1.24
N ILE A 219 6.48 -11.34 1.83
CA ILE A 219 6.22 -11.78 3.20
C ILE A 219 6.32 -13.30 3.42
N LYS A 220 6.32 -14.11 2.37
CA LYS A 220 6.54 -15.56 2.51
C LYS A 220 7.94 -15.89 3.03
N TYR A 221 8.87 -14.96 2.87
CA TYR A 221 10.29 -15.09 3.22
C TYR A 221 10.66 -14.29 4.47
N GLU A 222 9.69 -13.66 5.13
CA GLU A 222 9.94 -12.93 6.39
C GLU A 222 10.48 -13.87 7.47
N GLY A 223 11.63 -13.52 8.03
CA GLY A 223 12.32 -14.30 9.04
C GLY A 223 13.35 -15.28 8.49
N ASP A 224 13.48 -15.43 7.17
CA ASP A 224 14.53 -16.24 6.55
C ASP A 224 15.89 -15.55 6.66
N ASP A 225 16.96 -16.32 6.67
CA ASP A 225 18.33 -15.83 6.71
C ASP A 225 18.72 -15.21 5.34
N TYR A 226 19.59 -14.20 5.37
CA TYR A 226 20.20 -13.64 4.15
C TYR A 226 21.16 -14.64 3.50
N GLU A 227 20.99 -14.91 2.20
CA GLU A 227 21.88 -15.80 1.46
C GLU A 227 22.58 -15.07 0.30
N TYR A 228 23.89 -14.85 0.41
CA TYR A 228 24.67 -14.14 -0.59
C TYR A 228 24.63 -14.82 -1.96
N GLY A 229 24.13 -14.10 -2.97
CA GLY A 229 23.97 -14.61 -4.34
C GLY A 229 22.69 -15.40 -4.56
N GLY A 230 21.88 -15.64 -3.54
CA GLY A 230 20.58 -16.30 -3.65
C GLY A 230 19.56 -15.45 -4.40
N SER A 231 18.67 -16.11 -5.15
CA SER A 231 17.65 -15.42 -5.96
C SER A 231 16.37 -16.23 -6.16
N ASN A 232 16.16 -17.27 -5.37
CA ASN A 232 14.98 -18.11 -5.41
C ASN A 232 14.76 -18.80 -4.05
N PRO A 233 13.54 -19.34 -3.79
CA PRO A 233 13.23 -19.94 -2.49
C PRO A 233 14.07 -21.17 -2.09
N GLU A 234 14.69 -21.86 -3.06
CA GLU A 234 15.50 -23.06 -2.78
C GLU A 234 16.91 -22.69 -2.32
N GLU A 235 17.45 -21.60 -2.83
CA GLU A 235 18.80 -21.11 -2.56
C GLU A 235 18.86 -20.01 -1.49
N GLY A 236 17.69 -19.45 -1.13
CA GLY A 236 17.59 -18.24 -0.33
C GLY A 236 17.73 -16.97 -1.15
N PHE A 237 17.84 -15.81 -0.50
CA PHE A 237 17.84 -14.51 -1.18
C PHE A 237 18.94 -13.58 -0.69
N ASP A 238 19.61 -12.92 -1.64
CA ASP A 238 20.28 -11.64 -1.39
C ASP A 238 19.33 -10.46 -1.67
N CYS A 239 19.75 -9.23 -1.41
CA CYS A 239 18.90 -8.05 -1.52
C CYS A 239 18.24 -7.89 -2.89
N SER A 240 19.00 -7.98 -3.97
CA SER A 240 18.50 -7.82 -5.33
C SER A 240 17.87 -9.10 -5.90
N GLY A 241 18.20 -10.26 -5.38
CA GLY A 241 17.54 -11.51 -5.69
C GLY A 241 16.12 -11.55 -5.13
N LEU A 242 15.91 -11.04 -3.92
CA LEU A 242 14.59 -10.91 -3.31
C LEU A 242 13.69 -9.95 -4.11
N THR A 243 14.17 -8.75 -4.41
CA THR A 243 13.40 -7.79 -5.21
C THR A 243 13.09 -8.35 -6.60
N GLN A 244 14.09 -8.94 -7.28
CA GLN A 244 13.90 -9.57 -8.59
C GLN A 244 12.81 -10.64 -8.54
N TRP A 245 12.87 -11.54 -7.58
CA TRP A 245 11.91 -12.63 -7.43
C TRP A 245 10.49 -12.13 -7.17
N CYS A 246 10.31 -11.22 -6.21
CA CYS A 246 8.99 -10.70 -5.84
C CYS A 246 8.31 -9.99 -7.02
N TYR A 247 9.06 -9.19 -7.78
CA TYR A 247 8.55 -8.53 -8.97
C TYR A 247 8.29 -9.51 -10.12
N GLU A 248 9.11 -10.56 -10.29
CA GLU A 248 8.88 -11.60 -11.30
C GLU A 248 7.57 -12.36 -11.03
N GLN A 249 7.26 -12.68 -9.76
CA GLN A 249 5.99 -13.30 -9.39
C GLN A 249 4.78 -12.37 -9.65
N ALA A 250 4.99 -11.07 -9.64
CA ALA A 250 4.00 -10.06 -10.00
C ALA A 250 3.97 -9.73 -11.52
N GLY A 251 4.75 -10.46 -12.34
CA GLY A 251 4.78 -10.32 -13.79
C GLY A 251 5.76 -9.28 -14.32
N ILE A 252 6.66 -8.73 -13.49
CA ILE A 252 7.65 -7.73 -13.89
C ILE A 252 9.06 -8.30 -13.73
N SER A 253 9.85 -8.28 -14.81
CA SER A 253 11.24 -8.72 -14.78
C SER A 253 12.17 -7.58 -14.38
N LEU A 254 12.93 -7.77 -13.31
CA LEU A 254 14.02 -6.88 -12.88
C LEU A 254 15.40 -7.50 -13.18
N PRO A 255 16.43 -6.68 -13.42
CA PRO A 255 17.81 -7.15 -13.52
C PRO A 255 18.30 -7.83 -12.22
N ARG A 256 19.37 -8.64 -12.33
CA ARG A 256 19.83 -9.47 -11.19
C ARG A 256 20.49 -8.70 -10.07
N THR A 257 21.22 -7.65 -10.36
CA THR A 257 22.01 -6.95 -9.32
C THR A 257 21.39 -5.61 -8.95
N ALA A 258 21.61 -5.17 -7.71
CA ALA A 258 21.09 -3.89 -7.23
C ALA A 258 21.54 -2.70 -8.09
N GLN A 259 22.79 -2.72 -8.62
CA GLN A 259 23.25 -1.69 -9.53
C GLN A 259 22.49 -1.71 -10.87
N GLU A 260 22.27 -2.90 -11.45
CA GLU A 260 21.51 -3.01 -12.70
C GLU A 260 20.04 -2.65 -12.52
N GLN A 261 19.44 -2.93 -11.36
CA GLN A 261 18.09 -2.50 -11.02
C GLN A 261 18.02 -0.97 -10.92
N TYR A 262 18.99 -0.35 -10.27
CA TYR A 262 19.13 1.11 -10.22
C TYR A 262 19.24 1.72 -11.63
N ASP A 263 20.05 1.14 -12.51
CA ASP A 263 20.24 1.63 -13.88
C ASP A 263 18.99 1.40 -14.77
N TYR A 264 18.06 0.55 -14.34
CA TYR A 264 16.88 0.12 -15.11
C TYR A 264 15.61 0.92 -14.83
N VAL A 265 15.42 1.42 -13.60
CA VAL A 265 14.17 2.07 -13.16
C VAL A 265 14.22 3.60 -13.27
N ASP A 266 13.05 4.23 -13.30
CA ASP A 266 12.94 5.68 -13.18
C ASP A 266 13.22 6.11 -11.74
N HIS A 267 14.19 7.01 -11.56
CA HIS A 267 14.57 7.46 -10.22
C HIS A 267 13.57 8.45 -9.66
N VAL A 268 13.27 8.31 -8.36
CA VAL A 268 12.42 9.22 -7.60
C VAL A 268 13.17 9.71 -6.36
N GLU A 269 12.87 10.92 -5.93
CA GLU A 269 13.43 11.48 -4.69
C GLU A 269 12.88 10.73 -3.47
N LEU A 270 13.65 10.71 -2.37
CA LEU A 270 13.29 9.94 -1.18
C LEU A 270 12.02 10.45 -0.47
N ASP A 271 11.62 11.69 -0.69
CA ASP A 271 10.39 12.29 -0.20
C ASP A 271 9.18 12.07 -1.13
N GLU A 272 9.41 11.52 -2.33
CA GLU A 272 8.37 11.14 -3.29
C GLU A 272 8.11 9.62 -3.35
N LEU A 273 8.71 8.85 -2.43
CA LEU A 273 8.56 7.41 -2.38
C LEU A 273 7.11 6.97 -2.19
N GLN A 274 6.71 6.00 -2.99
CA GLN A 274 5.41 5.31 -2.90
C GLN A 274 5.62 3.83 -2.60
N PRO A 275 4.68 3.17 -1.89
CA PRO A 275 4.76 1.73 -1.66
C PRO A 275 4.97 0.97 -2.97
N GLY A 276 5.96 0.06 -2.97
CA GLY A 276 6.41 -0.66 -4.15
C GLY A 276 7.60 -0.01 -4.86
N ASP A 277 7.96 1.25 -4.60
CA ASP A 277 9.23 1.77 -5.11
C ASP A 277 10.41 0.99 -4.53
N LEU A 278 11.44 0.77 -5.32
CA LEU A 278 12.73 0.28 -4.82
C LEU A 278 13.46 1.42 -4.09
N ILE A 279 14.18 1.08 -3.04
CA ILE A 279 15.11 2.02 -2.39
C ILE A 279 16.52 1.49 -2.61
N PHE A 280 17.41 2.36 -3.11
CA PHE A 280 18.78 2.02 -3.41
C PHE A 280 19.75 2.61 -2.40
N PHE A 281 20.74 1.80 -2.01
CA PHE A 281 21.72 2.16 -0.99
C PHE A 281 23.16 2.03 -1.51
N THR A 282 24.00 2.93 -1.04
CA THR A 282 25.44 2.96 -1.35
C THR A 282 26.29 2.63 -0.12
N LYS A 283 27.49 2.07 -0.34
CA LYS A 283 28.49 1.84 0.72
C LYS A 283 28.01 0.99 1.90
N THR A 284 27.08 0.08 1.65
CA THR A 284 26.61 -0.89 2.67
C THR A 284 27.61 -2.03 2.85
N THR A 285 28.35 -2.37 1.79
CA THR A 285 29.45 -3.34 1.79
C THR A 285 30.63 -2.79 0.99
N PRO A 286 31.88 -3.28 1.21
CA PRO A 286 33.02 -2.95 0.36
C PRO A 286 32.77 -3.41 -1.09
N SER A 287 32.67 -2.46 -2.02
CA SER A 287 32.39 -2.72 -3.44
C SER A 287 32.92 -1.58 -4.30
N GLU A 288 33.26 -1.88 -5.56
CA GLU A 288 33.53 -0.88 -6.59
C GLU A 288 32.24 -0.34 -7.24
N ARG A 289 31.09 -1.01 -7.03
CA ARG A 289 29.78 -0.58 -7.52
C ARG A 289 29.27 0.60 -6.69
N TYR A 290 28.56 1.51 -7.33
CA TYR A 290 27.93 2.65 -6.66
C TYR A 290 26.78 2.19 -5.75
N ILE A 291 25.88 1.36 -6.28
CA ILE A 291 24.78 0.76 -5.52
C ILE A 291 25.22 -0.61 -4.99
N THR A 292 25.04 -0.80 -3.70
CA THR A 292 25.48 -2.00 -2.98
C THR A 292 24.37 -2.74 -2.26
N HIS A 293 23.15 -2.16 -2.19
CA HIS A 293 21.98 -2.77 -1.57
C HIS A 293 20.69 -2.18 -2.13
N VAL A 294 19.58 -2.92 -2.02
CA VAL A 294 18.26 -2.54 -2.46
C VAL A 294 17.19 -3.21 -1.59
N GLY A 295 16.06 -2.53 -1.39
CA GLY A 295 14.86 -3.07 -0.76
C GLY A 295 13.61 -2.47 -1.40
N ILE A 296 12.43 -2.88 -0.94
CA ILE A 296 11.12 -2.43 -1.44
C ILE A 296 10.50 -1.51 -0.40
N TYR A 297 10.21 -0.27 -0.77
CA TYR A 297 9.53 0.67 0.12
C TYR A 297 8.10 0.19 0.41
N ALA A 298 7.79 0.02 1.67
CA ALA A 298 6.51 -0.52 2.12
C ALA A 298 5.50 0.57 2.57
N GLY A 299 5.88 1.84 2.46
CA GLY A 299 5.08 2.95 2.99
C GLY A 299 5.35 3.20 4.48
N ASN A 300 4.89 4.35 4.97
CA ASN A 300 4.96 4.74 6.38
C ASN A 300 6.37 4.61 7.00
N GLY A 301 7.39 5.01 6.25
CA GLY A 301 8.78 4.94 6.72
C GLY A 301 9.34 3.52 6.87
N LYS A 302 8.71 2.50 6.25
CA LYS A 302 9.18 1.12 6.30
C LYS A 302 9.74 0.65 4.97
N ILE A 303 10.71 -0.26 5.04
CA ILE A 303 11.28 -0.97 3.91
C ILE A 303 11.22 -2.47 4.17
N PHE A 304 10.90 -3.25 3.13
CA PHE A 304 11.07 -4.70 3.14
C PHE A 304 12.34 -5.06 2.37
N GLU A 305 13.26 -5.74 3.01
CA GLU A 305 14.55 -6.05 2.41
C GLU A 305 15.13 -7.39 2.88
N ALA A 306 16.05 -7.94 2.09
CA ALA A 306 16.89 -9.01 2.57
C ALA A 306 17.98 -8.43 3.47
N GLY A 307 17.59 -8.20 4.73
CA GLY A 307 18.48 -8.03 5.86
C GLY A 307 18.85 -9.39 6.44
N ASP A 308 19.26 -9.44 7.70
CA ASP A 308 19.50 -10.68 8.45
C ASP A 308 18.80 -10.59 9.82
N PRO A 309 17.56 -11.13 9.91
CA PRO A 309 16.78 -11.87 8.91
C PRO A 309 16.13 -10.98 7.83
N ILE A 310 15.61 -11.60 6.76
CA ILE A 310 14.75 -10.92 5.77
C ILE A 310 13.49 -10.40 6.46
N GLY A 311 13.05 -9.17 6.13
CA GLY A 311 11.85 -8.62 6.73
C GLY A 311 11.70 -7.11 6.63
N TYR A 312 10.85 -6.58 7.50
CA TYR A 312 10.57 -5.15 7.59
C TYR A 312 11.55 -4.45 8.51
N TYR A 313 12.05 -3.31 8.02
CA TYR A 313 12.95 -2.43 8.77
C TYR A 313 12.40 -1.01 8.78
N ASP A 314 12.86 -0.23 9.76
CA ASP A 314 12.55 1.19 9.87
C ASP A 314 13.46 1.98 8.91
N PHE A 315 12.90 2.41 7.78
CA PHE A 315 13.64 3.19 6.79
C PHE A 315 14.08 4.56 7.35
N THR A 316 13.45 5.06 8.40
CA THR A 316 13.78 6.37 9.00
C THR A 316 14.97 6.31 9.95
N ASP A 317 15.50 5.12 10.25
CA ASP A 317 16.66 4.99 11.11
C ASP A 317 17.94 5.61 10.52
N ALA A 318 18.89 5.89 11.38
CA ALA A 318 20.13 6.58 11.01
C ALA A 318 21.01 5.80 10.02
N TRP A 319 20.90 4.46 9.98
CA TRP A 319 21.67 3.64 9.05
C TRP A 319 21.10 3.73 7.65
N HIS A 320 19.79 3.51 7.48
CA HIS A 320 19.09 3.61 6.20
C HIS A 320 19.22 5.02 5.62
N GLN A 321 18.92 6.05 6.40
CA GLN A 321 19.02 7.45 5.98
C GLN A 321 20.43 7.87 5.55
N LYS A 322 21.46 7.32 6.17
CA LYS A 322 22.87 7.60 5.82
C LYS A 322 23.29 6.99 4.49
N HIS A 323 22.73 5.82 4.15
CA HIS A 323 23.16 5.03 3.00
C HIS A 323 22.21 5.12 1.81
N ALA A 324 20.98 5.57 2.00
CA ALA A 324 20.01 5.77 0.94
C ALA A 324 20.49 6.79 -0.09
N VAL A 325 20.21 6.50 -1.37
CA VAL A 325 20.61 7.33 -2.52
C VAL A 325 19.37 7.96 -3.14
N CYS A 326 18.42 7.15 -3.56
CA CYS A 326 17.14 7.55 -4.16
C CYS A 326 16.17 6.36 -4.15
N GLY A 327 14.92 6.62 -4.50
CA GLY A 327 13.96 5.62 -4.91
C GLY A 327 14.10 5.21 -6.38
N GLY A 328 13.37 4.18 -6.76
CA GLY A 328 13.23 3.77 -8.15
C GLY A 328 11.84 3.21 -8.42
N ARG A 329 11.09 3.85 -9.30
CA ARG A 329 9.72 3.46 -9.63
C ARG A 329 9.71 2.40 -10.71
N VAL A 330 9.19 1.22 -10.33
CA VAL A 330 9.07 0.05 -11.23
C VAL A 330 7.70 0.03 -11.90
N VAL A 331 6.66 0.47 -11.19
CA VAL A 331 5.27 0.47 -11.63
C VAL A 331 4.73 1.89 -11.55
N THR A 332 4.40 2.48 -12.68
CA THR A 332 3.61 3.70 -12.71
C THR A 332 2.15 3.35 -12.52
N VAL A 333 1.50 3.90 -11.51
CA VAL A 333 0.04 3.93 -11.47
C VAL A 333 -0.37 4.88 -12.60
N SER A 334 -0.77 4.32 -13.74
CA SER A 334 -1.40 5.14 -14.77
C SER A 334 -2.83 5.43 -14.32
N ASP A 335 -3.19 6.69 -14.21
CA ASP A 335 -4.59 7.12 -14.06
C ASP A 335 -5.41 6.85 -15.35
N ASP A 336 -4.88 6.04 -16.28
CA ASP A 336 -5.41 5.80 -17.63
C ASP A 336 -5.94 4.37 -17.80
N ASP A 337 -6.97 3.97 -17.02
CA ASP A 337 -7.84 2.84 -17.38
C ASP A 337 -9.17 3.28 -18.04
N GLU A 338 -9.23 4.51 -18.56
CA GLU A 338 -10.35 4.98 -19.40
C GLU A 338 -9.95 5.14 -20.86
N ASP A 339 -9.56 4.10 -21.62
CA ASP A 339 -9.65 4.13 -23.11
C ASP A 339 -9.17 2.81 -23.73
N ASN A 340 -9.81 1.68 -23.41
CA ASN A 340 -9.58 0.45 -24.20
C ASN A 340 -10.85 -0.38 -24.48
N GLU A 341 -11.97 0.30 -24.77
CA GLU A 341 -13.15 -0.31 -25.39
C GLU A 341 -13.63 0.50 -26.60
N GLU A 342 -12.80 0.67 -27.66
CA GLU A 342 -13.30 0.96 -29.01
C GLU A 342 -12.22 0.73 -30.06
N ALA A 343 -11.86 -0.53 -30.30
CA ALA A 343 -11.13 -0.91 -31.51
C ALA A 343 -11.33 -2.39 -31.86
N SER A 344 -12.58 -2.81 -32.07
CA SER A 344 -12.86 -4.02 -32.84
C SER A 344 -14.28 -3.93 -33.37
N GLU A 345 -14.44 -3.41 -34.58
CA GLU A 345 -15.39 -3.83 -35.61
C GLU A 345 -15.41 -2.81 -36.77
N GLU A 346 -14.46 -2.92 -37.66
CA GLU A 346 -14.68 -2.56 -39.06
C GLU A 346 -14.05 -3.64 -39.93
N SER A 347 -14.93 -4.55 -40.38
CA SER A 347 -14.63 -5.45 -41.49
C SER A 347 -14.71 -4.67 -42.82
N PRO A 348 -13.82 -4.88 -43.79
CA PRO A 348 -13.96 -4.28 -45.10
C PRO A 348 -15.02 -5.02 -45.91
N GLU A 349 -16.12 -4.35 -46.24
CA GLU A 349 -17.02 -4.77 -47.30
C GLU A 349 -16.47 -4.38 -48.66
N ASP A 350 -16.49 -5.39 -49.50
CA ASP A 350 -16.30 -5.50 -50.92
C ASP A 350 -16.50 -4.23 -51.76
N ILE A 351 -15.49 -3.93 -52.59
CA ILE A 351 -15.67 -3.12 -53.79
C ILE A 351 -15.61 -4.04 -54.97
N ASP A 352 -16.78 -4.44 -55.50
CA ASP A 352 -16.94 -4.93 -56.87
C ASP A 352 -17.24 -3.77 -57.85
N GLU A 353 -16.43 -3.80 -58.89
CA GLU A 353 -16.61 -3.38 -60.29
C GLU A 353 -17.84 -2.57 -60.71
N GLU A 354 -17.60 -1.40 -61.33
CA GLU A 354 -17.81 -1.04 -62.76
C GLU A 354 -17.07 0.22 -63.16
#